data_1bd0f0f7e66f47257a99992eaabcc702
#
_entry.id   1bd0f0f7e66f47257a99992eaabcc702
#
_cell.length_a   1.000
_cell.length_b   1.000
_cell.length_c   1.000
_cell.angle_alpha   90.00
_cell.angle_beta   90.00
_cell.angle_gamma   90.00
#
_symmetry.space_group_name_H-M   'P 1'
#
loop_
_entity.id
_entity.type
_entity.pdbx_description
1 polymer ?
#
loop_
_entity_poly.entity_id
_entity_poly.type
_entity_poly.pdbx_seq_one_letter_code
_entity_poly.pdbx_strand_id
1 'polypeptide(L)'
;MTVPRTDLALEASDDLAARTKKNSPPEGIRRLESLQEGYAVTDIRITNDAGAQALGRPVGRYITVDLRPYFDRQRTFFHRAVWCIAQQLRALLPDAGPRSQILVAGLGNRAMTPDAIGPAAVENLLVTRHMVRTLPRQFQGFTPVSALCTGVLARTGLETLELIQGAAAHIRPTAVIAIDALAARSRDRLCATVQLSDTGLTPGSGVGNHRRAIDRAALGVPVIAVGVPTVIDGATLCADLLEEVGCPRQALCGRGADLFVTPQDIDQRVTELGRMVGYGITLALQRGLTLEDVTGLLG
;
A
#
# COMPACT_ATOMS: atom_id res chain seq x y z
N MET A 1 -14.35 24.43 4.75
CA MET A 1 -13.14 23.79 5.33
C MET A 1 -12.76 22.65 4.39
N THR A 2 -11.62 22.72 3.74
CA THR A 2 -11.08 21.60 2.95
C THR A 2 -10.74 20.47 3.91
N VAL A 3 -11.32 19.28 3.69
CA VAL A 3 -10.96 18.08 4.46
C VAL A 3 -9.50 17.74 4.11
N PRO A 4 -8.63 17.49 5.10
CA PRO A 4 -7.26 17.08 4.82
C PRO A 4 -7.24 15.85 3.93
N ARG A 5 -6.40 15.88 2.90
CA ARG A 5 -6.27 14.76 1.95
C ARG A 5 -5.39 13.67 2.57
N THR A 6 -5.87 12.45 2.58
CA THR A 6 -5.10 11.26 2.97
C THR A 6 -5.65 10.03 2.28
N ASP A 7 -4.76 9.11 1.91
CA ASP A 7 -5.11 7.76 1.44
C ASP A 7 -5.09 6.74 2.58
N LEU A 8 -4.59 7.12 3.77
CA LEU A 8 -4.47 6.20 4.90
C LEU A 8 -5.79 6.10 5.69
N ALA A 9 -6.33 4.89 5.81
CA ALA A 9 -7.53 4.63 6.62
C ALA A 9 -7.29 4.92 8.11
N LEU A 10 -6.05 4.73 8.57
CA LEU A 10 -5.65 5.04 9.94
C LEU A 10 -5.81 6.54 10.24
N GLU A 11 -5.33 7.42 9.35
CA GLU A 11 -5.45 8.86 9.51
C GLU A 11 -6.90 9.33 9.44
N ALA A 12 -7.70 8.73 8.54
CA ALA A 12 -9.13 9.00 8.49
C ALA A 12 -9.84 8.60 9.78
N SER A 13 -9.43 7.48 10.40
CA SER A 13 -9.96 7.03 11.70
C SER A 13 -9.54 7.95 12.84
N ASP A 14 -8.28 8.40 12.86
CA ASP A 14 -7.76 9.34 13.85
C ASP A 14 -8.52 10.69 13.79
N ASP A 15 -8.74 11.20 12.57
CA ASP A 15 -9.52 12.42 12.34
C ASP A 15 -10.96 12.31 12.78
N LEU A 16 -11.60 11.18 12.51
CA LEU A 16 -12.97 10.93 12.90
C LEU A 16 -13.09 10.88 14.43
N ALA A 17 -12.17 10.23 15.12
CA ALA A 17 -12.11 10.18 16.57
C ALA A 17 -11.92 11.57 17.19
N ALA A 18 -11.02 12.39 16.63
CA ALA A 18 -10.78 13.76 17.08
C ALA A 18 -12.02 14.66 16.93
N ARG A 19 -12.77 14.52 15.82
CA ARG A 19 -14.00 15.31 15.57
C ARG A 19 -15.17 14.90 16.45
N THR A 20 -15.33 13.61 16.70
CA THR A 20 -16.50 13.08 17.44
C THR A 20 -16.35 13.17 18.94
N LYS A 21 -15.14 13.42 19.47
CA LYS A 21 -14.80 13.42 20.91
C LYS A 21 -15.33 12.18 21.66
N LYS A 22 -15.62 11.11 20.96
CA LYS A 22 -16.09 9.84 21.52
C LYS A 22 -14.92 8.88 21.66
N ASN A 23 -14.78 8.26 22.82
CA ASN A 23 -13.76 7.22 23.07
C ASN A 23 -14.06 5.87 22.39
N SER A 24 -15.22 5.73 21.75
CA SER A 24 -15.62 4.51 21.04
C SER A 24 -15.69 4.77 19.54
N PRO A 25 -15.19 3.84 18.71
CA PRO A 25 -15.33 3.96 17.26
C PRO A 25 -16.82 4.02 16.88
N PRO A 26 -17.17 4.77 15.82
CA PRO A 26 -18.54 4.81 15.30
C PRO A 26 -19.06 3.42 14.92
N GLU A 27 -20.38 3.30 14.85
CA GLU A 27 -21.02 2.07 14.38
C GLU A 27 -20.46 1.64 13.00
N GLY A 28 -20.21 0.34 12.86
CA GLY A 28 -19.66 -0.23 11.63
C GLY A 28 -18.14 -0.11 11.47
N ILE A 29 -17.43 0.43 12.46
CA ILE A 29 -15.97 0.52 12.46
C ILE A 29 -15.41 -0.25 13.66
N ARG A 30 -14.45 -1.14 13.41
CA ARG A 30 -13.66 -1.82 14.45
C ARG A 30 -12.20 -1.47 14.24
N ARG A 31 -11.51 -1.10 15.31
CA ARG A 31 -10.08 -0.81 15.32
C ARG A 31 -9.41 -1.71 16.34
N LEU A 32 -8.38 -2.43 15.89
CA LEU A 32 -7.55 -3.29 16.72
C LEU A 32 -6.10 -2.86 16.55
N GLU A 33 -5.39 -2.74 17.65
CA GLU A 33 -3.97 -2.43 17.67
C GLU A 33 -3.20 -3.59 18.27
N SER A 34 -2.08 -3.94 17.67
CA SER A 34 -1.19 -5.01 18.13
C SER A 34 0.26 -4.65 17.86
N LEU A 35 1.15 -5.32 18.58
CA LEU A 35 2.59 -5.25 18.32
C LEU A 35 3.03 -6.57 17.70
N GLN A 36 3.55 -6.53 16.47
CA GLN A 36 3.99 -7.72 15.75
C GLN A 36 5.41 -7.52 15.23
N GLU A 37 6.30 -8.43 15.53
CA GLU A 37 7.73 -8.34 15.17
C GLU A 37 8.42 -7.04 15.63
N GLY A 38 7.87 -6.36 16.64
CA GLY A 38 8.34 -5.06 17.12
C GLY A 38 7.76 -3.85 16.39
N TYR A 39 6.80 -4.06 15.49
CA TYR A 39 6.08 -3.01 14.74
C TYR A 39 4.64 -2.88 15.22
N ALA A 40 4.18 -1.65 15.39
CA ALA A 40 2.77 -1.39 15.64
C ALA A 40 1.95 -1.70 14.39
N VAL A 41 0.93 -2.54 14.55
CA VAL A 41 -0.01 -2.92 13.49
C VAL A 41 -1.39 -2.49 13.92
N THR A 42 -2.02 -1.64 13.11
CA THR A 42 -3.41 -1.19 13.29
C THR A 42 -4.29 -1.83 12.22
N ASP A 43 -5.29 -2.61 12.64
CA ASP A 43 -6.30 -3.26 11.80
C ASP A 43 -7.64 -2.53 11.94
N ILE A 44 -8.06 -1.85 10.89
CA ILE A 44 -9.35 -1.16 10.82
C ILE A 44 -10.28 -1.98 9.92
N ARG A 45 -11.45 -2.35 10.45
CA ARG A 45 -12.48 -3.07 9.71
C ARG A 45 -13.72 -2.21 9.61
N ILE A 46 -14.09 -1.92 8.38
CA ILE A 46 -15.35 -1.28 8.04
C ILE A 46 -16.34 -2.39 7.68
N THR A 47 -17.42 -2.52 8.46
CA THR A 47 -18.30 -3.68 8.39
C THR A 47 -19.66 -3.40 7.76
N ASN A 48 -20.01 -2.13 7.56
CA ASN A 48 -21.28 -1.70 6.96
C ASN A 48 -21.19 -0.34 6.28
N ASP A 49 -22.24 0.06 5.58
CA ASP A 49 -22.30 1.32 4.83
C ASP A 49 -22.21 2.57 5.73
N ALA A 50 -22.71 2.50 6.98
CA ALA A 50 -22.60 3.61 7.92
C ALA A 50 -21.13 3.87 8.28
N GLY A 51 -20.35 2.80 8.54
CA GLY A 51 -18.91 2.90 8.74
C GLY A 51 -18.17 3.39 7.50
N ALA A 52 -18.57 2.91 6.32
CA ALA A 52 -18.01 3.33 5.04
C ALA A 52 -18.22 4.84 4.80
N GLN A 53 -19.42 5.33 5.03
CA GLN A 53 -19.73 6.75 4.92
C GLN A 53 -18.99 7.61 5.95
N ALA A 54 -18.88 7.12 7.20
CA ALA A 54 -18.19 7.84 8.26
C ALA A 54 -16.68 8.01 8.00
N LEU A 55 -16.02 6.98 7.45
CA LEU A 55 -14.59 7.01 7.12
C LEU A 55 -14.30 7.49 5.69
N GLY A 56 -15.31 7.57 4.81
CA GLY A 56 -15.11 7.87 3.39
C GLY A 56 -14.30 6.77 2.66
N ARG A 57 -14.45 5.51 3.08
CA ARG A 57 -13.73 4.34 2.57
C ARG A 57 -14.67 3.17 2.35
N PRO A 58 -14.43 2.32 1.34
CA PRO A 58 -15.23 1.11 1.13
C PRO A 58 -15.27 0.18 2.34
N VAL A 59 -16.35 -0.60 2.45
CA VAL A 59 -16.44 -1.73 3.39
C VAL A 59 -15.31 -2.71 3.11
N GLY A 60 -14.57 -3.10 4.14
CA GLY A 60 -13.43 -3.98 4.03
C GLY A 60 -12.43 -3.79 5.17
N ARG A 61 -11.25 -4.34 4.99
CA ARG A 61 -10.19 -4.37 5.98
C ARG A 61 -8.98 -3.56 5.53
N TYR A 62 -8.48 -2.73 6.44
CA TYR A 62 -7.33 -1.86 6.23
C TYR A 62 -6.33 -2.09 7.35
N ILE A 63 -5.14 -2.57 7.00
CA ILE A 63 -4.08 -2.87 7.96
C ILE A 63 -2.93 -1.90 7.71
N THR A 64 -2.52 -1.17 8.73
CA THR A 64 -1.37 -0.27 8.67
C THR A 64 -0.25 -0.83 9.55
N VAL A 65 0.92 -1.02 8.96
CA VAL A 65 2.17 -1.38 9.64
C VAL A 65 3.00 -0.11 9.79
N ASP A 66 3.36 0.25 11.02
CA ASP A 66 4.18 1.41 11.32
C ASP A 66 5.67 1.03 11.29
N LEU A 67 6.40 1.54 10.31
CA LEU A 67 7.81 1.22 10.07
C LEU A 67 8.78 2.22 10.72
N ARG A 68 8.33 3.20 11.51
CA ARG A 68 9.21 4.14 12.20
C ARG A 68 10.33 3.45 12.99
N PRO A 69 10.09 2.33 13.70
CA PRO A 69 11.16 1.62 14.41
C PRO A 69 12.30 1.13 13.52
N TYR A 70 12.06 0.90 12.22
CA TYR A 70 13.11 0.54 11.28
C TYR A 70 14.04 1.72 11.01
N PHE A 71 13.48 2.91 10.80
CA PHE A 71 14.25 4.11 10.49
C PHE A 71 15.00 4.66 11.71
N ASP A 72 14.46 4.44 12.92
CA ASP A 72 15.07 4.89 14.19
C ASP A 72 16.18 3.96 14.68
N ARG A 73 16.14 2.68 14.30
CA ARG A 73 17.02 1.63 14.86
C ARG A 73 17.56 0.72 13.78
N GLN A 74 18.66 1.01 13.21
CA GLN A 74 19.50 0.20 12.30
C GLN A 74 19.07 -1.23 11.88
N ARG A 75 19.43 -1.59 10.67
CA ARG A 75 19.43 -2.82 9.82
C ARG A 75 18.83 -4.16 10.34
N THR A 76 18.94 -4.51 11.63
CA THR A 76 18.35 -5.75 12.20
C THR A 76 16.82 -5.76 12.14
N PHE A 77 16.21 -4.61 12.00
CA PHE A 77 14.76 -4.47 11.89
C PHE A 77 14.20 -4.76 10.47
N PHE A 78 15.05 -4.77 9.44
CA PHE A 78 14.59 -5.05 8.06
C PHE A 78 13.89 -6.40 7.96
N HIS A 79 14.49 -7.48 8.47
CA HIS A 79 13.93 -8.82 8.42
C HIS A 79 12.57 -8.90 9.11
N ARG A 80 12.44 -8.25 10.26
CA ARG A 80 11.19 -8.20 11.03
C ARG A 80 10.11 -7.40 10.30
N ALA A 81 10.48 -6.28 9.65
CA ALA A 81 9.55 -5.49 8.84
C ALA A 81 9.00 -6.29 7.67
N VAL A 82 9.88 -6.95 6.91
CA VAL A 82 9.49 -7.82 5.79
C VAL A 82 8.56 -8.93 6.27
N TRP A 83 8.88 -9.58 7.40
CA TRP A 83 8.06 -10.65 7.95
C TRP A 83 6.71 -10.15 8.46
N CYS A 84 6.68 -9.00 9.12
CA CYS A 84 5.44 -8.35 9.55
C CYS A 84 4.52 -8.06 8.35
N ILE A 85 5.05 -7.44 7.28
CA ILE A 85 4.30 -7.18 6.04
C ILE A 85 3.78 -8.49 5.45
N ALA A 86 4.61 -9.52 5.37
CA ALA A 86 4.23 -10.82 4.83
C ALA A 86 3.07 -11.47 5.61
N GLN A 87 3.09 -11.40 6.94
CA GLN A 87 2.02 -11.92 7.78
C GLN A 87 0.70 -11.17 7.56
N GLN A 88 0.73 -9.83 7.46
CA GLN A 88 -0.48 -9.06 7.22
C GLN A 88 -1.04 -9.32 5.80
N LEU A 89 -0.19 -9.47 4.80
CA LEU A 89 -0.62 -9.86 3.46
C LEU A 89 -1.30 -11.23 3.45
N ARG A 90 -0.72 -12.22 4.14
CA ARG A 90 -1.33 -13.55 4.26
C ARG A 90 -2.72 -13.51 4.89
N ALA A 91 -2.95 -12.59 5.81
CA ALA A 91 -4.24 -12.42 6.48
C ALA A 91 -5.33 -11.80 5.57
N LEU A 92 -4.95 -11.18 4.45
CA LEU A 92 -5.84 -10.57 3.46
C LEU A 92 -5.98 -11.41 2.19
N LEU A 93 -4.94 -12.16 1.84
CA LEU A 93 -4.95 -12.98 0.64
C LEU A 93 -5.89 -14.19 0.80
N PRO A 94 -6.63 -14.57 -0.24
CA PRO A 94 -7.20 -15.91 -0.30
C PRO A 94 -6.07 -16.94 -0.24
N ASP A 95 -6.37 -18.18 0.12
CA ASP A 95 -5.36 -19.23 0.22
C ASP A 95 -4.51 -19.30 -1.05
N ALA A 96 -3.28 -18.80 -0.95
CA ALA A 96 -2.30 -18.84 -2.01
C ALA A 96 -1.52 -20.17 -1.92
N GLY A 97 -1.29 -20.80 -3.07
CA GLY A 97 -0.58 -22.07 -3.15
C GLY A 97 -0.32 -22.47 -4.61
N PRO A 98 0.20 -23.67 -4.86
CA PRO A 98 0.59 -24.12 -6.20
C PRO A 98 -0.52 -24.09 -7.25
N ARG A 99 -1.79 -24.12 -6.83
CA ARG A 99 -2.95 -24.03 -7.73
C ARG A 99 -3.46 -22.61 -7.96
N SER A 100 -2.97 -21.65 -7.20
CA SER A 100 -3.31 -20.24 -7.36
C SER A 100 -2.48 -19.62 -8.48
N GLN A 101 -2.97 -18.54 -9.07
CA GLN A 101 -2.17 -17.67 -9.95
C GLN A 101 -2.30 -16.24 -9.44
N ILE A 102 -1.19 -15.63 -9.08
CA ILE A 102 -1.18 -14.28 -8.55
C ILE A 102 -0.58 -13.32 -9.59
N LEU A 103 -1.29 -12.22 -9.83
CA LEU A 103 -0.79 -11.10 -10.62
C LEU A 103 -0.44 -9.95 -9.68
N VAL A 104 0.81 -9.50 -9.72
CA VAL A 104 1.28 -8.32 -9.00
C VAL A 104 1.42 -7.17 -9.98
N ALA A 105 0.77 -6.05 -9.69
CA ALA A 105 0.81 -4.85 -10.50
C ALA A 105 1.46 -3.71 -9.71
N GLY A 106 2.64 -3.26 -10.13
CA GLY A 106 3.29 -2.06 -9.62
C GLY A 106 2.84 -0.84 -10.40
N LEU A 107 2.13 0.06 -9.74
CA LEU A 107 1.64 1.30 -10.31
C LEU A 107 2.67 2.42 -10.16
N GLY A 108 2.51 3.47 -10.95
CA GLY A 108 3.29 4.70 -10.84
C GLY A 108 4.38 4.85 -11.88
N ASN A 109 5.14 5.92 -11.75
CA ASN A 109 6.16 6.35 -12.70
C ASN A 109 7.57 6.16 -12.12
N ARG A 110 8.30 5.16 -12.63
CA ARG A 110 9.70 4.92 -12.21
C ARG A 110 10.62 6.15 -12.33
N ALA A 111 10.34 7.05 -13.27
CA ALA A 111 11.15 8.25 -13.48
C ALA A 111 10.80 9.40 -12.50
N MET A 112 9.82 9.22 -11.63
CA MET A 112 9.43 10.17 -10.60
C MET A 112 9.52 9.45 -9.24
N THR A 113 10.58 9.70 -8.49
CA THR A 113 10.89 8.92 -7.28
C THR A 113 9.72 8.78 -6.30
N PRO A 114 8.95 9.85 -5.95
CA PRO A 114 7.82 9.68 -5.05
C PRO A 114 6.70 8.78 -5.60
N ASP A 115 6.66 8.55 -6.90
CA ASP A 115 5.67 7.70 -7.58
C ASP A 115 6.26 6.35 -8.03
N ALA A 116 7.46 6.00 -7.54
CA ALA A 116 8.18 4.81 -8.01
C ALA A 116 8.07 3.59 -7.09
N ILE A 117 7.25 3.63 -6.02
CA ILE A 117 7.18 2.53 -5.04
C ILE A 117 6.68 1.21 -5.66
N GLY A 118 5.67 1.27 -6.54
CA GLY A 118 5.16 0.10 -7.24
C GLY A 118 6.22 -0.57 -8.12
N PRO A 119 6.85 0.15 -9.07
CA PRO A 119 7.99 -0.36 -9.83
C PRO A 119 9.13 -0.90 -8.97
N ALA A 120 9.53 -0.18 -7.90
CA ALA A 120 10.61 -0.61 -7.01
C ALA A 120 10.27 -1.92 -6.28
N ALA A 121 9.01 -2.11 -5.88
CA ALA A 121 8.58 -3.36 -5.27
C ALA A 121 8.56 -4.52 -6.26
N VAL A 122 8.12 -4.30 -7.50
CA VAL A 122 8.11 -5.33 -8.55
C VAL A 122 9.54 -5.78 -8.90
N GLU A 123 10.51 -4.88 -8.91
CA GLU A 123 11.93 -5.22 -9.16
C GLU A 123 12.54 -6.10 -8.06
N ASN A 124 11.98 -6.07 -6.88
CA ASN A 124 12.38 -6.86 -5.73
C ASN A 124 11.41 -8.02 -5.44
N LEU A 125 10.67 -8.48 -6.45
CA LEU A 125 9.68 -9.55 -6.32
C LEU A 125 10.14 -10.81 -7.03
N LEU A 126 10.04 -11.96 -6.37
CA LEU A 126 10.29 -13.25 -7.00
C LEU A 126 9.10 -13.66 -7.89
N VAL A 127 9.27 -13.53 -9.22
CA VAL A 127 8.30 -14.00 -10.20
C VAL A 127 8.54 -15.47 -10.52
N THR A 128 7.52 -16.31 -10.39
CA THR A 128 7.66 -17.78 -10.40
C THR A 128 6.81 -18.48 -11.46
N ARG A 129 5.83 -17.78 -12.08
CA ARG A 129 4.92 -18.41 -13.04
C ARG A 129 5.63 -19.11 -14.19
N HIS A 130 6.68 -18.52 -14.76
CA HIS A 130 7.46 -19.13 -15.83
C HIS A 130 8.21 -20.36 -15.33
N MET A 131 8.79 -20.35 -14.12
CA MET A 131 9.50 -21.47 -13.51
C MET A 131 8.55 -22.66 -13.30
N VAL A 132 7.39 -22.42 -12.68
CA VAL A 132 6.38 -23.45 -12.44
C VAL A 132 5.88 -24.09 -13.76
N ARG A 133 5.77 -23.29 -14.83
CA ARG A 133 5.33 -23.79 -16.15
C ARG A 133 6.42 -24.58 -16.88
N THR A 134 7.67 -24.15 -16.79
CA THR A 134 8.79 -24.76 -17.53
C THR A 134 9.37 -25.97 -16.78
N LEU A 135 9.43 -25.90 -15.45
CA LEU A 135 10.04 -26.90 -14.58
C LEU A 135 9.09 -27.33 -13.46
N PRO A 136 7.89 -27.88 -13.78
CA PRO A 136 6.82 -28.10 -12.78
C PRO A 136 7.21 -29.06 -11.66
N ARG A 137 8.09 -30.03 -11.93
CA ARG A 137 8.55 -30.97 -10.88
C ARG A 137 9.46 -30.31 -9.84
N GLN A 138 10.28 -29.35 -10.27
CA GLN A 138 11.21 -28.65 -9.38
C GLN A 138 10.53 -27.55 -8.58
N PHE A 139 9.50 -26.92 -9.17
CA PHE A 139 8.77 -25.80 -8.56
C PHE A 139 7.33 -26.14 -8.16
N GLN A 140 7.04 -27.42 -7.92
CA GLN A 140 5.67 -27.88 -7.59
C GLN A 140 5.08 -27.27 -6.32
N GLY A 141 5.91 -26.80 -5.38
CA GLY A 141 5.50 -26.16 -4.13
C GLY A 141 5.31 -24.65 -4.24
N PHE A 142 5.70 -24.05 -5.38
CA PHE A 142 5.67 -22.60 -5.54
C PHE A 142 4.29 -22.13 -6.01
N THR A 143 3.85 -21.00 -5.45
CA THR A 143 2.71 -20.25 -5.99
C THR A 143 3.13 -19.55 -7.28
N PRO A 144 2.44 -19.76 -8.41
CA PRO A 144 2.72 -19.04 -9.66
C PRO A 144 2.46 -17.54 -9.52
N VAL A 145 3.50 -16.72 -9.66
CA VAL A 145 3.45 -15.26 -9.57
C VAL A 145 3.89 -14.64 -10.89
N SER A 146 3.07 -13.75 -11.42
CA SER A 146 3.39 -12.86 -12.54
C SER A 146 3.43 -11.43 -12.03
N ALA A 147 4.24 -10.57 -12.64
CA ALA A 147 4.28 -9.15 -12.31
C ALA A 147 4.29 -8.28 -13.57
N LEU A 148 3.77 -7.06 -13.42
CA LEU A 148 3.88 -6.00 -14.41
C LEU A 148 4.02 -4.64 -13.73
N CYS A 149 4.77 -3.72 -14.36
CA CYS A 149 4.74 -2.29 -14.04
C CYS A 149 3.84 -1.60 -15.06
N THR A 150 2.81 -0.89 -14.59
CA THR A 150 1.81 -0.30 -15.49
C THR A 150 2.26 1.02 -16.10
N GLY A 151 3.21 1.69 -15.46
CA GLY A 151 3.52 3.08 -15.80
C GLY A 151 2.34 4.01 -15.50
N VAL A 152 2.32 5.16 -16.15
CA VAL A 152 1.27 6.18 -16.00
C VAL A 152 0.65 6.53 -17.35
N LEU A 153 -0.63 6.93 -17.36
CA LEU A 153 -1.40 7.26 -18.57
C LEU A 153 -0.67 8.22 -19.50
N ALA A 154 -0.03 9.25 -18.96
CA ALA A 154 0.70 10.24 -19.75
C ALA A 154 1.89 9.68 -20.55
N ARG A 155 2.38 8.49 -20.20
CA ARG A 155 3.49 7.82 -20.90
C ARG A 155 3.05 6.65 -21.77
N THR A 156 2.00 5.95 -21.37
CA THR A 156 1.53 4.74 -22.03
C THR A 156 0.35 5.00 -22.97
N GLY A 157 -0.43 6.06 -22.74
CA GLY A 157 -1.70 6.30 -23.41
C GLY A 157 -2.82 5.34 -22.98
N LEU A 158 -2.56 4.47 -22.00
CA LEU A 158 -3.50 3.47 -21.49
C LEU A 158 -3.80 3.70 -20.00
N GLU A 159 -5.04 3.52 -19.61
CA GLU A 159 -5.39 3.49 -18.20
C GLU A 159 -4.75 2.28 -17.51
N THR A 160 -4.31 2.48 -16.27
CA THR A 160 -3.71 1.40 -15.44
C THR A 160 -4.61 0.16 -15.37
N LEU A 161 -5.93 0.38 -15.21
CA LEU A 161 -6.90 -0.70 -15.16
C LEU A 161 -6.95 -1.50 -16.48
N GLU A 162 -6.84 -0.85 -17.63
CA GLU A 162 -6.85 -1.54 -18.95
C GLU A 162 -5.65 -2.48 -19.10
N LEU A 163 -4.47 -2.05 -18.66
CA LEU A 163 -3.27 -2.89 -18.68
C LEU A 163 -3.41 -4.10 -17.76
N ILE A 164 -3.95 -3.90 -16.55
CA ILE A 164 -4.18 -4.99 -15.59
C ILE A 164 -5.25 -5.94 -16.13
N GLN A 165 -6.35 -5.44 -16.70
CA GLN A 165 -7.39 -6.25 -17.32
C GLN A 165 -6.87 -7.09 -18.48
N GLY A 166 -6.05 -6.52 -19.36
CA GLY A 166 -5.42 -7.22 -20.47
C GLY A 166 -4.53 -8.37 -19.99
N ALA A 167 -3.68 -8.11 -18.97
CA ALA A 167 -2.86 -9.14 -18.36
C ALA A 167 -3.71 -10.21 -17.65
N ALA A 168 -4.73 -9.80 -16.88
CA ALA A 168 -5.61 -10.69 -16.15
C ALA A 168 -6.42 -11.61 -17.08
N ALA A 169 -6.89 -11.11 -18.22
CA ALA A 169 -7.59 -11.91 -19.22
C ALA A 169 -6.73 -13.08 -19.74
N HIS A 170 -5.43 -12.85 -19.90
CA HIS A 170 -4.48 -13.88 -20.36
C HIS A 170 -4.01 -14.80 -19.22
N ILE A 171 -3.70 -14.25 -18.05
CA ILE A 171 -3.14 -14.98 -16.89
C ILE A 171 -4.22 -15.76 -16.16
N ARG A 172 -5.44 -15.19 -16.06
CA ARG A 172 -6.57 -15.67 -15.23
C ARG A 172 -6.16 -15.81 -13.77
N PRO A 173 -5.74 -14.72 -13.13
CA PRO A 173 -5.27 -14.77 -11.75
C PRO A 173 -6.41 -15.12 -10.79
N THR A 174 -6.07 -15.77 -9.70
CA THR A 174 -7.00 -16.03 -8.59
C THR A 174 -7.10 -14.83 -7.64
N ALA A 175 -6.09 -13.97 -7.64
CA ALA A 175 -6.09 -12.69 -6.97
C ALA A 175 -5.07 -11.73 -7.64
N VAL A 176 -5.28 -10.43 -7.45
CA VAL A 176 -4.37 -9.37 -7.88
C VAL A 176 -3.83 -8.65 -6.64
N ILE A 177 -2.52 -8.35 -6.63
CA ILE A 177 -1.91 -7.44 -5.66
C ILE A 177 -1.54 -6.17 -6.42
N ALA A 178 -2.12 -5.04 -6.05
CA ALA A 178 -1.84 -3.74 -6.65
C ALA A 178 -1.00 -2.89 -5.68
N ILE A 179 0.15 -2.39 -6.14
CA ILE A 179 1.10 -1.62 -5.32
C ILE A 179 1.13 -0.19 -5.84
N ASP A 180 0.92 0.80 -4.95
CA ASP A 180 0.87 2.21 -5.35
C ASP A 180 1.51 3.13 -4.29
N ALA A 181 1.92 4.31 -4.72
CA ALA A 181 2.30 5.40 -3.86
C ALA A 181 1.04 6.10 -3.31
N LEU A 182 1.03 6.40 -2.02
CA LEU A 182 -0.09 7.05 -1.35
C LEU A 182 0.27 8.47 -0.91
N ALA A 183 -0.75 9.28 -0.63
CA ALA A 183 -0.60 10.53 0.07
C ALA A 183 -0.88 10.36 1.57
N ALA A 184 0.04 10.83 2.41
CA ALA A 184 -0.17 10.97 3.85
C ALA A 184 -0.74 12.35 4.17
N ARG A 185 -1.39 12.46 5.32
CA ARG A 185 -1.69 13.72 5.98
C ARG A 185 -0.59 14.12 6.95
N SER A 186 -0.13 13.16 7.77
CA SER A 186 0.89 13.42 8.80
C SER A 186 2.29 13.15 8.28
N ARG A 187 3.22 14.08 8.55
CA ARG A 187 4.64 13.91 8.25
C ARG A 187 5.25 12.66 8.90
N ASP A 188 4.76 12.27 10.09
CA ASP A 188 5.27 11.11 10.83
C ASP A 188 4.98 9.78 10.14
N ARG A 189 4.02 9.76 9.20
CA ARG A 189 3.66 8.58 8.43
C ARG A 189 4.29 8.55 7.05
N LEU A 190 4.86 9.68 6.62
CA LEU A 190 5.47 9.85 5.31
C LEU A 190 6.70 8.94 5.16
N CYS A 191 6.67 8.01 4.21
CA CYS A 191 7.68 6.96 4.03
C CYS A 191 7.97 6.11 5.28
N ALA A 192 7.01 6.03 6.20
CA ALA A 192 7.18 5.36 7.48
C ALA A 192 6.07 4.36 7.79
N THR A 193 5.14 4.12 6.86
CA THR A 193 4.06 3.14 7.01
C THR A 193 3.83 2.36 5.72
N VAL A 194 3.29 1.15 5.86
CA VAL A 194 2.72 0.38 4.76
C VAL A 194 1.25 0.11 5.09
N GLN A 195 0.34 0.50 4.20
CA GLN A 195 -1.07 0.17 4.30
C GLN A 195 -1.42 -0.97 3.35
N LEU A 196 -2.13 -1.96 3.85
CA LEU A 196 -2.67 -3.09 3.13
C LEU A 196 -4.19 -3.06 3.20
N SER A 197 -4.90 -3.39 2.10
CA SER A 197 -6.36 -3.53 2.17
C SER A 197 -6.89 -4.58 1.19
N ASP A 198 -8.06 -5.15 1.49
CA ASP A 198 -8.78 -6.08 0.62
C ASP A 198 -9.84 -5.40 -0.27
N THR A 199 -9.87 -4.07 -0.27
CA THR A 199 -10.83 -3.27 -1.04
C THR A 199 -10.32 -2.83 -2.41
N GLY A 200 -9.06 -3.15 -2.74
CA GLY A 200 -8.39 -2.55 -3.89
C GLY A 200 -7.98 -1.09 -3.63
N LEU A 201 -7.72 -0.36 -4.69
CA LEU A 201 -7.29 1.04 -4.64
C LEU A 201 -7.85 1.86 -5.82
N THR A 202 -7.89 3.17 -5.62
CA THR A 202 -8.17 4.14 -6.69
C THR A 202 -6.92 4.98 -6.92
N PRO A 203 -6.18 4.77 -8.03
CA PRO A 203 -4.93 5.47 -8.28
C PRO A 203 -5.13 6.99 -8.29
N GLY A 204 -4.23 7.74 -7.65
CA GLY A 204 -4.27 9.19 -7.62
C GLY A 204 -5.35 9.83 -6.74
N SER A 205 -6.07 9.05 -5.93
CA SER A 205 -7.12 9.59 -5.05
C SER A 205 -6.61 10.63 -4.07
N GLY A 206 -5.47 10.37 -3.44
CA GLY A 206 -4.85 11.27 -2.47
C GLY A 206 -4.30 12.57 -3.05
N VAL A 207 -4.07 12.61 -4.35
CA VAL A 207 -3.57 13.80 -5.06
C VAL A 207 -4.65 14.50 -5.91
N GLY A 208 -5.92 14.08 -5.76
CA GLY A 208 -7.06 14.67 -6.47
C GLY A 208 -7.16 14.28 -7.96
N ASN A 209 -6.40 13.31 -8.40
CA ASN A 209 -6.41 12.77 -9.76
C ASN A 209 -7.10 11.41 -9.77
N HIS A 210 -8.42 11.41 -9.56
CA HIS A 210 -9.23 10.18 -9.49
C HIS A 210 -9.22 9.43 -10.83
N ARG A 211 -8.67 8.24 -10.80
CA ARG A 211 -8.68 7.28 -11.91
C ARG A 211 -9.71 6.19 -11.64
N ARG A 212 -9.87 5.27 -12.59
CA ARG A 212 -10.74 4.11 -12.41
C ARG A 212 -10.22 3.21 -11.28
N ALA A 213 -11.12 2.78 -10.40
CA ALA A 213 -10.78 1.89 -9.29
C ALA A 213 -10.26 0.55 -9.81
N ILE A 214 -9.26 0.03 -9.11
CA ILE A 214 -8.69 -1.31 -9.31
C ILE A 214 -9.17 -2.14 -8.12
N ASP A 215 -10.30 -2.78 -8.28
CA ASP A 215 -11.00 -3.52 -7.25
C ASP A 215 -11.61 -4.82 -7.78
N ARG A 216 -12.29 -5.55 -6.90
CA ARG A 216 -12.95 -6.81 -7.26
C ARG A 216 -14.06 -6.61 -8.28
N ALA A 217 -14.76 -5.49 -8.26
CA ALA A 217 -15.85 -5.23 -9.21
C ALA A 217 -15.29 -5.04 -10.63
N ALA A 218 -14.15 -4.37 -10.77
CA ALA A 218 -13.51 -4.12 -12.04
C ALA A 218 -12.78 -5.34 -12.63
N LEU A 219 -12.22 -6.23 -11.77
CA LEU A 219 -11.38 -7.36 -12.20
C LEU A 219 -12.04 -8.74 -12.05
N GLY A 220 -13.16 -8.85 -11.34
CA GLY A 220 -13.84 -10.13 -11.09
C GLY A 220 -13.15 -11.05 -10.09
N VAL A 221 -11.98 -10.67 -9.56
CA VAL A 221 -11.18 -11.43 -8.59
C VAL A 221 -10.81 -10.55 -7.40
N PRO A 222 -10.48 -11.12 -6.23
CA PRO A 222 -9.97 -10.34 -5.10
C PRO A 222 -8.78 -9.46 -5.49
N VAL A 223 -8.79 -8.22 -5.02
CA VAL A 223 -7.69 -7.26 -5.20
C VAL A 223 -7.19 -6.82 -3.84
N ILE A 224 -5.93 -7.08 -3.58
CA ILE A 224 -5.24 -6.62 -2.38
C ILE A 224 -4.42 -5.39 -2.76
N ALA A 225 -4.68 -4.26 -2.12
CA ALA A 225 -3.86 -3.07 -2.29
C ALA A 225 -2.72 -3.05 -1.28
N VAL A 226 -1.55 -2.63 -1.73
CA VAL A 226 -0.37 -2.35 -0.91
C VAL A 226 0.04 -0.92 -1.21
N GLY A 227 0.01 -0.05 -0.23
CA GLY A 227 0.32 1.35 -0.41
C GLY A 227 1.35 1.87 0.57
N VAL A 228 2.22 2.75 0.09
CA VAL A 228 3.23 3.43 0.90
C VAL A 228 3.07 4.93 0.70
N PRO A 229 2.85 5.72 1.77
CA PRO A 229 2.76 7.17 1.64
C PRO A 229 4.14 7.76 1.35
N THR A 230 4.29 8.37 0.18
CA THR A 230 5.53 8.97 -0.30
C THR A 230 5.45 10.49 -0.45
N VAL A 231 4.24 11.03 -0.41
CA VAL A 231 3.99 12.47 -0.54
C VAL A 231 3.00 12.96 0.52
N ILE A 232 3.07 14.23 0.81
CA ILE A 232 2.09 14.99 1.58
C ILE A 232 1.69 16.22 0.80
N ASP A 233 0.41 16.56 0.79
CA ASP A 233 -0.10 17.80 0.20
C ASP A 233 0.46 19.02 0.94
N GLY A 234 1.02 19.99 0.20
CA GLY A 234 1.71 21.14 0.79
C GLY A 234 0.80 22.00 1.67
N ALA A 235 -0.47 22.17 1.30
CA ALA A 235 -1.43 22.91 2.12
C ALA A 235 -1.75 22.15 3.42
N THR A 236 -1.83 20.83 3.36
CA THR A 236 -2.03 19.96 4.52
C THR A 236 -0.85 20.06 5.48
N LEU A 237 0.39 19.95 4.97
CA LEU A 237 1.60 20.09 5.78
C LEU A 237 1.69 21.45 6.46
N CYS A 238 1.46 22.54 5.69
CA CYS A 238 1.47 23.89 6.25
C CYS A 238 0.39 24.07 7.32
N ALA A 239 -0.81 23.50 7.12
CA ALA A 239 -1.88 23.58 8.11
C ALA A 239 -1.50 22.88 9.42
N ASP A 240 -0.89 21.71 9.34
CA ASP A 240 -0.44 20.97 10.54
C ASP A 240 0.70 21.72 11.28
N LEU A 241 1.67 22.28 10.54
CA LEU A 241 2.75 23.09 11.14
C LEU A 241 2.23 24.36 11.82
N LEU A 242 1.25 25.04 11.23
CA LEU A 242 0.62 26.21 11.86
C LEU A 242 -0.13 25.82 13.13
N GLU A 243 -0.81 24.69 13.17
CA GLU A 243 -1.52 24.18 14.33
C GLU A 243 -0.55 23.86 15.49
N GLU A 244 0.60 23.27 15.17
CA GLU A 244 1.66 22.97 16.15
C GLU A 244 2.19 24.25 16.88
N VAL A 245 2.22 25.38 16.16
CA VAL A 245 2.66 26.69 16.74
C VAL A 245 1.49 27.55 17.22
N GLY A 246 0.27 26.99 17.28
CA GLY A 246 -0.92 27.70 17.78
C GLY A 246 -1.52 28.72 16.81
N CYS A 247 -1.15 28.70 15.54
CA CYS A 247 -1.71 29.57 14.52
C CYS A 247 -2.96 28.95 13.85
N PRO A 248 -4.02 29.73 13.57
CA PRO A 248 -5.23 29.18 12.96
C PRO A 248 -5.01 28.76 11.51
N ARG A 249 -5.48 27.57 11.12
CA ARG A 249 -5.42 27.02 9.75
C ARG A 249 -6.01 27.91 8.67
N GLN A 250 -6.92 28.80 9.03
CA GLN A 250 -7.59 29.73 8.10
C GLN A 250 -6.63 30.72 7.42
N ALA A 251 -5.41 30.92 7.96
CA ALA A 251 -4.41 31.78 7.36
C ALA A 251 -3.90 31.30 5.99
N LEU A 252 -4.08 30.03 5.63
CA LEU A 252 -3.53 29.46 4.40
C LEU A 252 -4.38 29.72 3.14
N CYS A 253 -5.69 29.98 3.25
CA CYS A 253 -6.58 30.29 2.14
C CYS A 253 -6.38 29.43 0.87
N GLY A 254 -6.08 28.12 1.03
CA GLY A 254 -5.85 27.18 -0.09
C GLY A 254 -4.49 27.32 -0.79
N ARG A 255 -3.58 28.14 -0.29
CA ARG A 255 -2.21 28.25 -0.82
C ARG A 255 -1.44 26.95 -0.60
N GLY A 256 -0.68 26.52 -1.61
CA GLY A 256 0.14 25.31 -1.56
C GLY A 256 -0.60 23.99 -1.87
N ALA A 257 -1.88 24.05 -2.28
CA ALA A 257 -2.65 22.86 -2.67
C ALA A 257 -2.20 22.22 -4.01
N ASP A 258 -1.32 22.88 -4.74
CA ASP A 258 -0.67 22.44 -5.98
C ASP A 258 0.74 21.87 -5.75
N LEU A 259 1.21 21.88 -4.50
CA LEU A 259 2.54 21.40 -4.13
C LEU A 259 2.42 20.05 -3.40
N PHE A 260 3.33 19.14 -3.74
CA PHE A 260 3.55 17.91 -3.01
C PHE A 260 4.94 17.92 -2.39
N VAL A 261 5.01 17.56 -1.12
CA VAL A 261 6.25 17.52 -0.34
C VAL A 261 6.62 16.07 -0.09
N THR A 262 7.89 15.77 -0.20
CA THR A 262 8.47 14.45 0.03
C THR A 262 9.73 14.58 0.88
N PRO A 263 10.19 13.52 1.59
CA PRO A 263 11.43 13.56 2.35
C PRO A 263 12.65 13.85 1.47
N GLN A 264 13.65 14.50 2.02
CA GLN A 264 14.89 14.82 1.31
C GLN A 264 15.64 13.54 0.86
N ASP A 265 15.51 12.45 1.62
CA ASP A 265 16.11 11.13 1.36
C ASP A 265 15.15 10.16 0.64
N ILE A 266 14.20 10.71 -0.15
CA ILE A 266 13.14 9.93 -0.81
C ILE A 266 13.68 8.79 -1.69
N ASP A 267 14.78 9.00 -2.39
CA ASP A 267 15.38 8.00 -3.28
C ASP A 267 15.81 6.75 -2.50
N GLN A 268 16.46 6.95 -1.35
CA GLN A 268 16.84 5.86 -0.46
C GLN A 268 15.60 5.19 0.13
N ARG A 269 14.63 5.97 0.61
CA ARG A 269 13.40 5.43 1.23
C ARG A 269 12.59 4.60 0.25
N VAL A 270 12.39 5.06 -0.98
CA VAL A 270 11.64 4.31 -2.01
C VAL A 270 12.36 3.01 -2.36
N THR A 271 13.69 3.04 -2.46
CA THR A 271 14.50 1.83 -2.69
C THR A 271 14.34 0.81 -1.56
N GLU A 272 14.47 1.25 -0.31
CA GLU A 272 14.37 0.38 0.87
C GLU A 272 12.94 -0.16 1.08
N LEU A 273 11.93 0.71 0.97
CA LEU A 273 10.52 0.33 1.12
C LEU A 273 10.04 -0.56 -0.04
N GLY A 274 10.47 -0.26 -1.27
CA GLY A 274 10.22 -1.13 -2.42
C GLY A 274 10.77 -2.54 -2.19
N ARG A 275 12.00 -2.65 -1.68
CA ARG A 275 12.59 -3.94 -1.33
C ARG A 275 11.83 -4.64 -0.19
N MET A 276 11.43 -3.91 0.86
CA MET A 276 10.62 -4.49 1.96
C MET A 276 9.28 -5.03 1.45
N VAL A 277 8.59 -4.28 0.61
CA VAL A 277 7.30 -4.66 0.04
C VAL A 277 7.45 -5.86 -0.90
N GLY A 278 8.43 -5.82 -1.82
CA GLY A 278 8.67 -6.92 -2.77
C GLY A 278 9.04 -8.23 -2.08
N TYR A 279 9.93 -8.16 -1.08
CA TYR A 279 10.30 -9.32 -0.26
C TYR A 279 9.13 -9.80 0.60
N GLY A 280 8.36 -8.86 1.18
CA GLY A 280 7.16 -9.18 1.97
C GLY A 280 6.10 -9.91 1.15
N ILE A 281 5.84 -9.46 -0.10
CA ILE A 281 4.94 -10.14 -1.03
C ILE A 281 5.50 -11.54 -1.39
N THR A 282 6.79 -11.63 -1.68
CA THR A 282 7.43 -12.90 -1.99
C THR A 282 7.25 -13.90 -0.85
N LEU A 283 7.57 -13.53 0.39
CA LEU A 283 7.39 -14.40 1.56
C LEU A 283 5.93 -14.70 1.84
N ALA A 284 5.01 -13.78 1.57
CA ALA A 284 3.59 -14.03 1.74
C ALA A 284 3.09 -15.13 0.80
N LEU A 285 3.57 -15.14 -0.43
CA LEU A 285 3.14 -16.05 -1.49
C LEU A 285 3.92 -17.38 -1.52
N GLN A 286 5.21 -17.35 -1.18
CA GLN A 286 6.09 -18.52 -1.19
C GLN A 286 6.35 -18.99 0.25
N ARG A 287 5.40 -19.73 0.83
CA ARG A 287 5.42 -20.11 2.26
C ARG A 287 6.62 -20.97 2.67
N GLY A 288 7.29 -21.63 1.71
CA GLY A 288 8.47 -22.47 1.95
C GLY A 288 9.80 -21.74 1.94
N LEU A 289 9.84 -20.44 1.60
CA LEU A 289 11.07 -19.66 1.55
C LEU A 289 11.31 -18.90 2.85
N THR A 290 12.59 -18.83 3.22
CA THR A 290 13.09 -17.91 4.23
C THR A 290 13.49 -16.57 3.59
N LEU A 291 13.76 -15.54 4.40
CA LEU A 291 14.24 -14.27 3.86
C LEU A 291 15.66 -14.42 3.28
N GLU A 292 16.48 -15.33 3.82
CA GLU A 292 17.82 -15.64 3.29
C GLU A 292 17.71 -16.23 1.88
N ASP A 293 16.74 -17.16 1.66
CA ASP A 293 16.46 -17.69 0.33
C ASP A 293 16.06 -16.60 -0.65
N VAL A 294 15.14 -15.70 -0.24
CA VAL A 294 14.69 -14.57 -1.07
C VAL A 294 15.86 -13.64 -1.41
N THR A 295 16.69 -13.31 -0.43
CA THR A 295 17.86 -12.46 -0.64
C THR A 295 18.87 -13.12 -1.58
N GLY A 296 19.10 -14.43 -1.44
CA GLY A 296 19.99 -15.17 -2.33
C GLY A 296 19.48 -15.32 -3.77
N LEU A 297 18.16 -15.27 -3.97
CA LEU A 297 17.54 -15.39 -5.30
C LEU A 297 17.41 -14.04 -6.04
N LEU A 298 17.29 -12.94 -5.31
CA LEU A 298 17.01 -11.61 -5.87
C LEU A 298 18.20 -10.63 -5.76
N GLY A 299 19.10 -10.87 -4.86
CA GLY A 299 20.26 -10.01 -4.59
C GLY A 299 21.50 -10.48 -5.17
#